data_e73dcdc2d4788ced113a26927aa60821
#
_entry.id   e73dcdc2d4788ced113a26927aa60821
#
_cell.length_a   1.000
_cell.length_b   1.000
_cell.length_c   1.000
_cell.angle_alpha   90.00
_cell.angle_beta   90.00
_cell.angle_gamma   90.00
#
_symmetry.space_group_name_H-M   'P 1'
#
loop_
_entity.id
_entity.type
_entity.pdbx_description
1 polymer ?
#
loop_
_entity_poly.entity_id
_entity_poly.type
_entity_poly.pdbx_seq_one_letter_code
_entity_poly.pdbx_strand_id
1 'polypeptide(L)'
;SNGEDKYEVVFDQYFKYDEEIYKKLVNIRNKISSLKDLEINSAALADIERKITLFHAYVCKKIINENSNNIDLIGFHGQTILHNADKKISKQLGDAHLLSGLLKKKVIYNFRKNDMLNGGQGAPLAPIFHQLLVNQNQISLPVCILNIGGIANITIVSSKDFIDLKSYDIGPGNCLLDEWIRKNSKERFDKNGNLAKAGKTDKIILNQAIENFDSIKKKNLSFDVKDFNLNFIRGLSLKDGISTLTDFTATIIYQSIINSINLEKDTELNILVCGGCLLYTSDAADEEDS
;
A
#
# COMPACT_ATOMS: atom_id res chain seq x y z
N SER A 1 6.65 -21.50 7.35
CA SER A 1 5.51 -21.10 8.20
C SER A 1 4.69 -22.34 8.58
N ASN A 2 4.16 -22.37 9.79
CA ASN A 2 3.20 -23.40 10.22
C ASN A 2 1.74 -22.96 9.99
N GLY A 3 1.52 -21.75 9.46
CA GLY A 3 0.19 -21.20 9.19
C GLY A 3 -0.53 -20.58 10.40
N GLU A 4 0.06 -20.63 11.59
CA GLU A 4 -0.55 -20.18 12.84
C GLU A 4 0.27 -19.07 13.52
N ASP A 5 1.42 -19.43 14.11
CA ASP A 5 2.19 -18.57 15.00
C ASP A 5 3.67 -18.43 14.62
N LYS A 6 4.13 -19.12 13.57
CA LYS A 6 5.54 -19.09 13.14
C LYS A 6 5.69 -18.88 11.65
N TYR A 7 6.59 -17.97 11.32
CA TYR A 7 7.08 -17.78 9.95
C TYR A 7 8.60 -17.61 9.96
N GLU A 8 9.21 -17.92 8.82
CA GLU A 8 10.61 -17.66 8.53
C GLU A 8 10.69 -17.10 7.12
N VAL A 9 11.37 -15.97 6.97
CA VAL A 9 11.68 -15.40 5.66
C VAL A 9 12.90 -16.14 5.13
N VAL A 10 12.71 -17.02 4.15
CA VAL A 10 13.79 -17.76 3.51
C VAL A 10 14.44 -16.91 2.41
N PHE A 11 13.61 -16.09 1.74
CA PHE A 11 14.03 -15.29 0.61
C PHE A 11 13.04 -14.14 0.40
N ASP A 12 13.55 -12.97 0.09
CA ASP A 12 12.77 -11.84 -0.38
C ASP A 12 13.48 -11.19 -1.57
N GLN A 13 12.72 -10.80 -2.59
CA GLN A 13 13.25 -10.10 -3.75
C GLN A 13 12.17 -9.26 -4.43
N TYR A 14 12.54 -8.04 -4.80
CA TYR A 14 11.70 -7.16 -5.58
C TYR A 14 11.92 -7.38 -7.08
N PHE A 15 10.80 -7.52 -7.82
CA PHE A 15 10.78 -7.63 -9.27
C PHE A 15 9.91 -6.52 -9.85
N LYS A 16 10.53 -5.60 -10.55
CA LYS A 16 9.85 -4.48 -11.18
C LYS A 16 9.13 -4.91 -12.44
N TYR A 17 7.90 -4.46 -12.64
CA TYR A 17 7.24 -4.58 -13.94
C TYR A 17 8.00 -3.81 -15.01
N ASP A 18 8.03 -4.34 -16.23
CA ASP A 18 8.51 -3.60 -17.38
C ASP A 18 7.62 -2.35 -17.65
N GLU A 19 8.18 -1.43 -18.46
CA GLU A 19 7.51 -0.16 -18.78
C GLU A 19 6.17 -0.35 -19.50
N GLU A 20 6.00 -1.41 -20.28
CA GLU A 20 4.76 -1.67 -21.00
C GLU A 20 3.65 -2.06 -20.04
N ILE A 21 3.92 -3.04 -19.17
CA ILE A 21 2.98 -3.48 -18.13
C ILE A 21 2.62 -2.31 -17.21
N TYR A 22 3.63 -1.57 -16.75
CA TYR A 22 3.42 -0.42 -15.86
C TYR A 22 2.50 0.63 -16.49
N LYS A 23 2.82 1.09 -17.71
CA LYS A 23 2.01 2.11 -18.40
C LYS A 23 0.58 1.66 -18.66
N LYS A 24 0.40 0.41 -19.09
CA LYS A 24 -0.93 -0.18 -19.31
C LYS A 24 -1.72 -0.26 -18.01
N LEU A 25 -1.09 -0.71 -16.93
CA LEU A 25 -1.73 -0.83 -15.62
C LEU A 25 -2.18 0.52 -15.08
N VAL A 26 -1.32 1.55 -15.14
CA VAL A 26 -1.66 2.92 -14.73
C VAL A 26 -2.81 3.47 -15.58
N ASN A 27 -2.75 3.31 -16.90
CA ASN A 27 -3.79 3.80 -17.81
C ASN A 27 -5.14 3.15 -17.52
N ILE A 28 -5.19 1.82 -17.38
CA ILE A 28 -6.46 1.13 -17.13
C ILE A 28 -7.00 1.44 -15.73
N ARG A 29 -6.14 1.53 -14.71
CA ARG A 29 -6.54 1.90 -13.34
C ARG A 29 -7.23 3.26 -13.28
N ASN A 30 -6.75 4.23 -14.05
CA ASN A 30 -7.35 5.56 -14.11
C ASN A 30 -8.74 5.58 -14.76
N LYS A 31 -9.08 4.57 -15.57
CA LYS A 31 -10.37 4.44 -16.25
C LYS A 31 -11.42 3.67 -15.45
N ILE A 32 -11.00 2.93 -14.41
CA ILE A 32 -11.90 2.07 -13.65
C ILE A 32 -12.31 2.76 -12.35
N SER A 33 -13.60 2.98 -12.16
CA SER A 33 -14.20 3.51 -10.94
C SER A 33 -15.51 2.79 -10.57
N SER A 34 -16.04 1.99 -11.47
CA SER A 34 -17.32 1.30 -11.30
C SER A 34 -17.33 -0.08 -11.97
N LEU A 35 -18.34 -0.89 -11.67
CA LEU A 35 -18.58 -2.17 -12.38
C LEU A 35 -18.79 -1.96 -13.88
N LYS A 36 -19.48 -0.89 -14.26
CA LYS A 36 -19.72 -0.55 -15.67
C LYS A 36 -18.39 -0.31 -16.42
N ASP A 37 -17.42 0.34 -15.76
CA ASP A 37 -16.11 0.58 -16.36
C ASP A 37 -15.34 -0.72 -16.58
N LEU A 38 -15.52 -1.71 -15.69
CA LEU A 38 -14.93 -3.05 -15.87
C LEU A 38 -15.49 -3.73 -17.14
N GLU A 39 -16.78 -3.61 -17.38
CA GLU A 39 -17.43 -4.18 -18.57
C GLU A 39 -16.95 -3.49 -19.85
N ILE A 40 -16.98 -2.15 -19.87
CA ILE A 40 -16.54 -1.35 -21.03
C ILE A 40 -15.07 -1.61 -21.38
N ASN A 41 -14.21 -1.83 -20.39
CA ASN A 41 -12.79 -2.04 -20.60
C ASN A 41 -12.38 -3.53 -20.57
N SER A 42 -13.32 -4.46 -20.68
CA SER A 42 -13.09 -5.91 -20.50
C SER A 42 -11.94 -6.47 -21.34
N ALA A 43 -11.85 -6.09 -22.61
CA ALA A 43 -10.77 -6.54 -23.50
C ALA A 43 -9.39 -6.02 -23.06
N ALA A 44 -9.29 -4.75 -22.67
CA ALA A 44 -8.04 -4.17 -22.17
C ALA A 44 -7.64 -4.76 -20.81
N LEU A 45 -8.64 -5.06 -19.95
CA LEU A 45 -8.42 -5.74 -18.68
C LEU A 45 -7.90 -7.16 -18.89
N ALA A 46 -8.46 -7.91 -19.84
CA ALA A 46 -8.01 -9.27 -20.17
C ALA A 46 -6.55 -9.28 -20.69
N ASP A 47 -6.18 -8.32 -21.56
CA ASP A 47 -4.80 -8.22 -22.07
C ASP A 47 -3.81 -7.95 -20.93
N ILE A 48 -4.08 -6.96 -20.08
CA ILE A 48 -3.16 -6.62 -19.00
C ILE A 48 -3.15 -7.69 -17.89
N GLU A 49 -4.29 -8.32 -17.57
CA GLU A 49 -4.39 -9.43 -16.63
C GLU A 49 -3.52 -10.61 -17.06
N ARG A 50 -3.55 -10.96 -18.36
CA ARG A 50 -2.68 -12.00 -18.92
C ARG A 50 -1.20 -11.62 -18.80
N LYS A 51 -0.82 -10.39 -19.13
CA LYS A 51 0.58 -9.93 -19.05
C LYS A 51 1.10 -9.96 -17.62
N ILE A 52 0.32 -9.47 -16.66
CA ILE A 52 0.63 -9.53 -15.22
C ILE A 52 0.83 -11.00 -14.80
N THR A 53 -0.07 -11.89 -15.20
CA THR A 53 0.02 -13.31 -14.85
C THR A 53 1.28 -13.96 -15.42
N LEU A 54 1.61 -13.70 -16.68
CA LEU A 54 2.83 -14.24 -17.31
C LEU A 54 4.10 -13.69 -16.66
N PHE A 55 4.12 -12.42 -16.29
CA PHE A 55 5.23 -11.83 -15.54
C PHE A 55 5.41 -12.54 -14.19
N HIS A 56 4.33 -12.72 -13.42
CA HIS A 56 4.40 -13.46 -12.15
C HIS A 56 4.81 -14.92 -12.35
N ALA A 57 4.35 -15.58 -13.41
CA ALA A 57 4.79 -16.94 -13.72
C ALA A 57 6.29 -17.01 -14.01
N TYR A 58 6.83 -16.04 -14.76
CA TYR A 58 8.27 -15.93 -15.03
C TYR A 58 9.07 -15.75 -13.73
N VAL A 59 8.66 -14.78 -12.89
CA VAL A 59 9.31 -14.50 -11.61
C VAL A 59 9.26 -15.72 -10.68
N CYS A 60 8.08 -16.30 -10.48
CA CYS A 60 7.93 -17.48 -9.63
C CYS A 60 8.77 -18.66 -10.14
N LYS A 61 8.83 -18.88 -11.46
CA LYS A 61 9.66 -19.94 -12.04
C LYS A 61 11.14 -19.71 -11.77
N LYS A 62 11.60 -18.46 -11.86
CA LYS A 62 12.97 -18.08 -11.52
C LYS A 62 13.27 -18.42 -10.06
N ILE A 63 12.43 -17.94 -9.13
CA ILE A 63 12.57 -18.20 -7.70
C ILE A 63 12.56 -19.71 -7.39
N ILE A 64 11.64 -20.47 -7.98
CA ILE A 64 11.54 -21.92 -7.78
C ILE A 64 12.81 -22.65 -8.24
N ASN A 65 13.40 -22.20 -9.36
CA ASN A 65 14.61 -22.82 -9.90
C ASN A 65 15.88 -22.46 -9.14
N GLU A 66 15.92 -21.26 -8.56
CA GLU A 66 17.08 -20.74 -7.83
C GLU A 66 17.10 -21.21 -6.36
N ASN A 67 15.98 -21.68 -5.84
CA ASN A 67 15.87 -22.14 -4.47
C ASN A 67 15.71 -23.66 -4.41
N SER A 68 16.55 -24.30 -3.61
CA SER A 68 16.49 -25.75 -3.37
C SER A 68 15.29 -26.19 -2.50
N ASN A 69 14.59 -25.23 -1.88
CA ASN A 69 13.46 -25.51 -1.01
C ASN A 69 12.22 -25.93 -1.82
N ASN A 70 11.53 -26.95 -1.33
CA ASN A 70 10.25 -27.32 -1.93
C ASN A 70 9.20 -26.25 -1.63
N ILE A 71 8.59 -25.71 -2.68
CA ILE A 71 7.51 -24.74 -2.58
C ILE A 71 6.18 -25.47 -2.72
N ASP A 72 5.39 -25.52 -1.65
CA ASP A 72 4.14 -26.27 -1.59
C ASP A 72 2.97 -25.48 -2.23
N LEU A 73 2.96 -24.16 -2.03
CA LEU A 73 1.88 -23.29 -2.53
C LEU A 73 2.38 -21.87 -2.82
N ILE A 74 1.60 -21.16 -3.60
CA ILE A 74 1.82 -19.75 -3.97
C ILE A 74 0.60 -18.95 -3.53
N GLY A 75 0.79 -17.91 -2.71
CA GLY A 75 -0.21 -16.90 -2.45
C GLY A 75 -0.19 -15.85 -3.56
N PHE A 76 -1.29 -15.68 -4.29
CA PHE A 76 -1.37 -14.75 -5.42
C PHE A 76 -2.46 -13.71 -5.21
N HIS A 77 -2.05 -12.50 -4.78
CA HIS A 77 -2.99 -11.39 -4.59
C HIS A 77 -3.43 -10.74 -5.91
N GLY A 78 -2.54 -10.69 -6.91
CA GLY A 78 -2.75 -9.91 -8.12
C GLY A 78 -2.68 -8.40 -7.88
N GLN A 79 -3.16 -7.60 -8.87
CA GLN A 79 -3.16 -6.14 -8.81
C GLN A 79 -4.59 -5.62 -8.63
N THR A 80 -4.88 -4.95 -7.52
CA THR A 80 -6.20 -4.37 -7.25
C THR A 80 -6.49 -3.23 -8.24
N ILE A 81 -7.60 -3.37 -8.97
CA ILE A 81 -8.07 -2.38 -9.94
C ILE A 81 -9.31 -1.65 -9.48
N LEU A 82 -10.14 -2.31 -8.68
CA LEU A 82 -11.34 -1.76 -8.07
C LEU A 82 -11.55 -2.41 -6.70
N HIS A 83 -11.83 -1.60 -5.70
CA HIS A 83 -12.24 -2.07 -4.37
C HIS A 83 -13.28 -1.12 -3.80
N ASN A 84 -14.39 -1.68 -3.34
CA ASN A 84 -15.45 -0.96 -2.66
C ASN A 84 -16.10 -1.90 -1.64
N ALA A 85 -15.77 -1.71 -0.38
CA ALA A 85 -16.24 -2.57 0.70
C ALA A 85 -17.76 -2.49 0.91
N ASP A 86 -18.35 -1.30 0.81
CA ASP A 86 -19.79 -1.07 1.00
C ASP A 86 -20.62 -1.84 -0.03
N LYS A 87 -20.16 -1.88 -1.28
CA LYS A 87 -20.79 -2.62 -2.36
C LYS A 87 -20.35 -4.09 -2.44
N LYS A 88 -19.46 -4.52 -1.55
CA LYS A 88 -18.84 -5.86 -1.55
C LYS A 88 -18.19 -6.23 -2.89
N ILE A 89 -17.53 -5.25 -3.50
CA ILE A 89 -16.88 -5.42 -4.80
C ILE A 89 -15.38 -5.31 -4.63
N SER A 90 -14.65 -6.30 -5.13
CA SER A 90 -13.20 -6.22 -5.23
C SER A 90 -12.73 -6.97 -6.47
N LYS A 91 -12.01 -6.29 -7.35
CA LYS A 91 -11.42 -6.91 -8.55
C LYS A 91 -9.90 -6.75 -8.49
N GLN A 92 -9.22 -7.88 -8.46
CA GLN A 92 -7.78 -7.99 -8.64
C GLN A 92 -7.52 -8.57 -10.03
N LEU A 93 -6.55 -7.99 -10.75
CA LEU A 93 -6.04 -8.53 -12.01
C LEU A 93 -5.02 -9.62 -11.71
N GLY A 94 -5.19 -10.75 -12.36
CA GLY A 94 -4.35 -11.91 -12.25
C GLY A 94 -5.15 -13.21 -12.37
N ASP A 95 -4.76 -14.06 -13.31
CA ASP A 95 -5.37 -15.37 -13.54
C ASP A 95 -4.61 -16.45 -12.75
N ALA A 96 -5.14 -16.81 -11.59
CA ALA A 96 -4.56 -17.81 -10.72
C ALA A 96 -4.58 -19.22 -11.33
N HIS A 97 -5.58 -19.53 -12.19
CA HIS A 97 -5.65 -20.82 -12.87
C HIS A 97 -4.55 -20.95 -13.91
N LEU A 98 -4.34 -19.90 -14.70
CA LEU A 98 -3.22 -19.84 -15.65
C LEU A 98 -1.88 -19.94 -14.91
N LEU A 99 -1.71 -19.21 -13.82
CA LEU A 99 -0.49 -19.24 -13.01
C LEU A 99 -0.21 -20.65 -12.47
N SER A 100 -1.22 -21.30 -11.89
CA SER A 100 -1.13 -22.66 -11.38
C SER A 100 -0.80 -23.67 -12.50
N GLY A 101 -1.42 -23.51 -13.67
CA GLY A 101 -1.18 -24.36 -14.84
C GLY A 101 0.25 -24.25 -15.36
N LEU A 102 0.83 -23.03 -15.40
CA LEU A 102 2.18 -22.76 -15.85
C LEU A 102 3.26 -23.28 -14.88
N LEU A 103 3.02 -23.15 -13.57
CA LEU A 103 4.00 -23.49 -12.54
C LEU A 103 3.84 -24.90 -11.99
N LYS A 104 2.72 -25.57 -12.27
CA LYS A 104 2.36 -26.88 -11.67
C LYS A 104 2.41 -26.85 -10.14
N LYS A 105 1.98 -25.73 -9.55
CA LYS A 105 1.91 -25.49 -8.11
C LYS A 105 0.51 -25.08 -7.71
N LYS A 106 0.14 -25.37 -6.45
CA LYS A 106 -1.11 -24.86 -5.86
C LYS A 106 -1.04 -23.35 -5.73
N VAL A 107 -2.12 -22.65 -6.13
CA VAL A 107 -2.24 -21.20 -6.01
C VAL A 107 -3.44 -20.84 -5.16
N ILE A 108 -3.22 -20.10 -4.10
CA ILE A 108 -4.25 -19.53 -3.24
C ILE A 108 -4.46 -18.07 -3.69
N TYR A 109 -5.72 -17.68 -3.90
CA TYR A 109 -6.07 -16.38 -4.45
C TYR A 109 -7.43 -15.89 -3.95
N ASN A 110 -7.90 -14.71 -4.42
CA ASN A 110 -9.18 -14.11 -4.02
C ASN A 110 -9.31 -13.83 -2.51
N PHE A 111 -8.21 -13.48 -1.85
CA PHE A 111 -8.19 -13.20 -0.41
C PHE A 111 -9.24 -12.16 0.00
N ARG A 112 -9.32 -11.02 -0.70
CA ARG A 112 -10.27 -9.94 -0.41
C ARG A 112 -11.72 -10.37 -0.57
N LYS A 113 -12.01 -11.13 -1.63
CA LYS A 113 -13.36 -11.64 -1.88
C LYS A 113 -13.81 -12.59 -0.79
N ASN A 114 -12.94 -13.48 -0.33
CA ASN A 114 -13.26 -14.42 0.74
C ASN A 114 -13.53 -13.69 2.06
N ASP A 115 -12.72 -12.71 2.42
CA ASP A 115 -12.93 -11.88 3.61
C ASP A 115 -14.29 -11.17 3.57
N MET A 116 -14.63 -10.52 2.46
CA MET A 116 -15.92 -9.83 2.29
C MET A 116 -17.13 -10.78 2.34
N LEU A 117 -16.99 -12.01 1.83
CA LEU A 117 -18.05 -13.02 1.90
C LEU A 117 -18.31 -13.46 3.36
N ASN A 118 -17.31 -13.39 4.20
CA ASN A 118 -17.39 -13.71 5.63
C ASN A 118 -17.63 -12.49 6.54
N GLY A 119 -18.05 -11.36 5.96
CA GLY A 119 -18.45 -10.17 6.71
C GLY A 119 -17.34 -9.12 6.92
N GLY A 120 -16.13 -9.38 6.44
CA GLY A 120 -15.03 -8.42 6.44
C GLY A 120 -15.17 -7.36 5.35
N GLN A 121 -14.25 -6.41 5.35
CA GLN A 121 -14.19 -5.31 4.39
C GLN A 121 -13.28 -5.60 3.18
N GLY A 122 -12.57 -6.73 3.18
CA GLY A 122 -11.63 -7.11 2.14
C GLY A 122 -10.29 -6.36 2.18
N ALA A 123 -10.15 -5.39 3.07
CA ALA A 123 -8.94 -4.62 3.34
C ALA A 123 -9.07 -3.90 4.70
N PRO A 124 -7.96 -3.73 5.45
CA PRO A 124 -6.66 -4.35 5.22
C PRO A 124 -6.63 -5.85 5.57
N LEU A 125 -5.76 -6.65 4.93
CA LEU A 125 -5.58 -8.08 5.23
C LEU A 125 -4.25 -8.37 5.95
N ALA A 126 -3.33 -7.42 5.98
CA ALA A 126 -2.03 -7.54 6.62
C ALA A 126 -2.05 -7.56 8.18
N PRO A 127 -3.05 -7.03 8.89
CA PRO A 127 -3.01 -6.90 10.35
C PRO A 127 -2.76 -8.20 11.10
N ILE A 128 -3.31 -9.32 10.63
CA ILE A 128 -3.08 -10.64 11.22
C ILE A 128 -1.59 -11.01 11.13
N PHE A 129 -0.96 -10.73 10.00
CA PHE A 129 0.48 -10.94 9.84
C PHE A 129 1.30 -9.97 10.69
N HIS A 130 0.85 -8.73 10.84
CA HIS A 130 1.49 -7.75 11.72
C HIS A 130 1.49 -8.21 13.19
N GLN A 131 0.37 -8.76 13.68
CA GLN A 131 0.30 -9.36 15.02
C GLN A 131 1.28 -10.51 15.18
N LEU A 132 1.34 -11.42 14.19
CA LEU A 132 2.28 -12.54 14.18
C LEU A 132 3.73 -12.03 14.22
N LEU A 133 4.06 -11.03 13.41
CA LEU A 133 5.39 -10.41 13.38
C LEU A 133 5.79 -9.84 14.75
N VAL A 134 4.90 -9.10 15.39
CA VAL A 134 5.12 -8.52 16.72
C VAL A 134 5.31 -9.62 17.77
N ASN A 135 4.44 -10.62 17.78
CA ASN A 135 4.49 -11.70 18.76
C ASN A 135 5.75 -12.56 18.60
N GLN A 136 6.10 -12.97 17.37
CA GLN A 136 7.26 -13.81 17.10
C GLN A 136 8.57 -13.11 17.43
N ASN A 137 8.68 -11.81 17.15
CA ASN A 137 9.89 -11.03 17.44
C ASN A 137 9.89 -10.41 18.84
N GLN A 138 8.88 -10.72 19.67
CA GLN A 138 8.76 -10.26 21.07
C GLN A 138 8.89 -8.73 21.20
N ILE A 139 8.32 -7.98 20.25
CA ILE A 139 8.36 -6.52 20.26
C ILE A 139 7.51 -6.01 21.42
N SER A 140 8.05 -5.09 22.21
CA SER A 140 7.36 -4.53 23.38
C SER A 140 6.08 -3.81 22.95
N LEU A 141 4.97 -4.09 23.62
CA LEU A 141 3.65 -3.51 23.37
C LEU A 141 3.48 -2.20 24.15
N PRO A 142 2.68 -1.25 23.66
CA PRO A 142 1.96 -1.27 22.39
C PRO A 142 2.86 -1.00 21.17
N VAL A 143 2.47 -1.54 20.02
CA VAL A 143 3.15 -1.32 18.73
C VAL A 143 2.19 -0.71 17.73
N CYS A 144 2.64 0.33 17.04
CA CYS A 144 1.98 0.88 15.86
C CYS A 144 2.79 0.50 14.61
N ILE A 145 2.21 -0.28 13.72
CA ILE A 145 2.81 -0.55 12.40
C ILE A 145 2.18 0.43 11.41
N LEU A 146 3.00 1.34 10.92
CA LEU A 146 2.64 2.39 9.97
C LEU A 146 3.07 1.99 8.57
N ASN A 147 2.11 1.76 7.68
CA ASN A 147 2.38 1.53 6.27
C ASN A 147 2.13 2.81 5.48
N ILE A 148 3.18 3.34 4.81
CA ILE A 148 3.10 4.52 3.96
C ILE A 148 3.19 4.08 2.50
N GLY A 149 2.04 3.71 1.92
CA GLY A 149 1.85 3.47 0.50
C GLY A 149 1.27 4.70 -0.21
N GLY A 150 0.43 4.50 -1.23
CA GLY A 150 -0.36 5.60 -1.82
C GLY A 150 -1.32 6.19 -0.78
N ILE A 151 -1.98 5.33 -0.02
CA ILE A 151 -2.73 5.63 1.20
C ILE A 151 -1.87 5.18 2.39
N ALA A 152 -1.86 5.96 3.45
CA ALA A 152 -1.26 5.58 4.71
C ALA A 152 -2.29 4.85 5.58
N ASN A 153 -1.87 3.74 6.19
CA ASN A 153 -2.69 2.98 7.13
C ASN A 153 -1.86 2.52 8.33
N ILE A 154 -2.53 2.28 9.43
CA ILE A 154 -1.91 1.80 10.66
C ILE A 154 -2.52 0.48 11.12
N THR A 155 -1.70 -0.31 11.79
CA THR A 155 -2.11 -1.45 12.60
C THR A 155 -1.61 -1.22 14.01
N ILE A 156 -2.51 -1.25 14.99
CA ILE A 156 -2.19 -1.10 16.40
C ILE A 156 -2.31 -2.47 17.06
N VAL A 157 -1.22 -2.90 17.64
CA VAL A 157 -1.12 -4.14 18.42
C VAL A 157 -0.96 -3.74 19.89
N SER A 158 -2.02 -3.85 20.65
CA SER A 158 -2.06 -3.45 22.07
C SER A 158 -1.86 -4.65 23.02
N SER A 159 -2.21 -5.86 22.57
CA SER A 159 -2.07 -7.10 23.34
C SER A 159 -1.57 -8.24 22.45
N LYS A 160 -1.32 -9.41 23.05
CA LYS A 160 -0.97 -10.63 22.29
C LYS A 160 -2.19 -11.27 21.62
N ASP A 161 -3.39 -10.86 21.99
CA ASP A 161 -4.64 -11.42 21.50
C ASP A 161 -5.14 -10.65 20.26
N PHE A 162 -5.66 -11.37 19.28
CA PHE A 162 -6.18 -10.79 18.04
C PHE A 162 -7.42 -9.89 18.25
N ILE A 163 -8.11 -10.01 19.40
CA ILE A 163 -9.32 -9.22 19.73
C ILE A 163 -9.02 -7.73 19.80
N ASP A 164 -7.83 -7.34 20.26
CA ASP A 164 -7.44 -5.95 20.44
C ASP A 164 -6.74 -5.35 19.20
N LEU A 165 -6.67 -6.11 18.11
CA LEU A 165 -6.05 -5.68 16.86
C LEU A 165 -6.92 -4.64 16.16
N LYS A 166 -6.39 -3.42 16.01
CA LYS A 166 -7.05 -2.34 15.27
C LYS A 166 -6.26 -2.00 14.03
N SER A 167 -6.96 -1.84 12.90
CA SER A 167 -6.31 -1.39 11.65
C SER A 167 -7.28 -0.60 10.79
N TYR A 168 -6.81 0.51 10.23
CA TYR A 168 -7.61 1.39 9.38
C TYR A 168 -6.73 2.36 8.59
N ASP A 169 -7.32 2.91 7.53
CA ASP A 169 -6.70 3.97 6.76
C ASP A 169 -6.70 5.28 7.53
N ILE A 170 -5.62 6.03 7.46
CA ILE A 170 -5.45 7.28 8.19
C ILE A 170 -5.45 8.52 7.29
N GLY A 171 -5.15 8.36 6.00
CA GLY A 171 -5.16 9.45 5.03
C GLY A 171 -4.23 9.22 3.86
N PRO A 172 -3.92 10.28 3.09
CA PRO A 172 -2.98 10.16 1.98
C PRO A 172 -1.57 9.86 2.51
N GLY A 173 -0.94 8.86 1.90
CA GLY A 173 0.48 8.62 2.03
C GLY A 173 1.25 9.35 0.93
N ASN A 174 1.86 8.58 0.01
CA ASN A 174 2.65 9.15 -1.08
C ASN A 174 1.81 9.62 -2.29
N CYS A 175 0.50 9.33 -2.35
CA CYS A 175 -0.29 9.56 -3.57
C CYS A 175 -0.28 11.03 -4.02
N LEU A 176 -0.46 11.98 -3.11
CA LEU A 176 -0.45 13.41 -3.43
C LEU A 176 0.96 13.92 -3.75
N LEU A 177 1.97 13.43 -3.02
CA LEU A 177 3.37 13.77 -3.25
C LEU A 177 3.80 13.35 -4.65
N ASP A 178 3.58 12.09 -5.00
CA ASP A 178 3.94 11.55 -6.31
C ASP A 178 3.14 12.20 -7.44
N GLU A 179 1.86 12.49 -7.22
CA GLU A 179 1.03 13.18 -8.20
C GLU A 179 1.55 14.60 -8.47
N TRP A 180 1.94 15.34 -7.42
CA TRP A 180 2.52 16.67 -7.53
C TRP A 180 3.81 16.67 -8.34
N ILE A 181 4.73 15.75 -8.03
CA ILE A 181 5.99 15.59 -8.75
C ILE A 181 5.74 15.28 -10.22
N ARG A 182 4.88 14.30 -10.53
CA ARG A 182 4.56 13.93 -11.92
C ARG A 182 3.91 15.04 -12.73
N LYS A 183 3.12 15.92 -12.09
CA LYS A 183 2.47 17.06 -12.77
C LYS A 183 3.42 18.23 -13.02
N ASN A 184 4.44 18.40 -12.19
CA ASN A 184 5.29 19.59 -12.20
C ASN A 184 6.74 19.31 -12.60
N SER A 185 7.10 18.05 -12.87
CA SER A 185 8.44 17.64 -13.27
C SER A 185 8.40 16.43 -14.21
N LYS A 186 9.58 15.96 -14.63
CA LYS A 186 9.75 14.70 -15.39
C LYS A 186 9.94 13.49 -14.48
N GLU A 187 10.11 13.73 -13.18
CA GLU A 187 10.35 12.69 -12.19
C GLU A 187 9.03 11.99 -11.82
N ARG A 188 9.14 10.80 -11.25
CA ARG A 188 7.98 10.02 -10.79
C ARG A 188 7.63 10.29 -9.34
N PHE A 189 8.62 10.63 -8.53
CA PHE A 189 8.55 10.89 -7.09
C PHE A 189 9.72 11.77 -6.65
N ASP A 190 9.69 12.30 -5.43
CA ASP A 190 10.77 13.10 -4.83
C ASP A 190 11.83 12.18 -4.22
N LYS A 191 12.88 11.89 -4.98
CA LYS A 191 13.98 11.01 -4.53
C LYS A 191 14.62 11.55 -3.25
N ASN A 192 14.60 10.76 -2.17
CA ASN A 192 15.15 11.11 -0.84
C ASN A 192 14.57 12.39 -0.21
N GLY A 193 13.40 12.85 -0.68
CA GLY A 193 12.78 14.09 -0.19
C GLY A 193 13.60 15.35 -0.50
N ASN A 194 14.44 15.32 -1.54
CA ASN A 194 15.37 16.41 -1.85
C ASN A 194 14.64 17.71 -2.26
N LEU A 195 13.54 17.59 -2.99
CA LEU A 195 12.75 18.76 -3.39
C LEU A 195 11.96 19.32 -2.20
N ALA A 196 11.38 18.45 -1.38
CA ALA A 196 10.68 18.85 -0.16
C ALA A 196 11.60 19.58 0.83
N LYS A 197 12.80 19.04 1.05
CA LYS A 197 13.83 19.67 1.90
C LYS A 197 14.29 21.04 1.40
N ALA A 198 14.26 21.26 0.09
CA ALA A 198 14.66 22.51 -0.56
C ALA A 198 13.52 23.52 -0.69
N GLY A 199 12.29 23.15 -0.34
CA GLY A 199 11.11 23.99 -0.34
C GLY A 199 10.80 24.58 1.04
N LYS A 200 9.78 25.45 1.05
CA LYS A 200 9.23 26.04 2.27
C LYS A 200 7.74 25.72 2.37
N THR A 201 7.33 25.17 3.50
CA THR A 201 5.92 24.90 3.78
C THR A 201 5.11 26.17 3.91
N ASP A 202 4.00 26.26 3.18
CA ASP A 202 2.99 27.30 3.38
C ASP A 202 2.06 26.88 4.53
N LYS A 203 2.23 27.52 5.68
CA LYS A 203 1.49 27.17 6.90
C LYS A 203 0.00 27.49 6.82
N ILE A 204 -0.40 28.50 6.03
CA ILE A 204 -1.83 28.87 5.88
C ILE A 204 -2.53 27.78 5.08
N ILE A 205 -1.96 27.42 3.95
CA ILE A 205 -2.48 26.35 3.09
C ILE A 205 -2.48 25.00 3.86
N LEU A 206 -1.42 24.70 4.59
CA LEU A 206 -1.33 23.48 5.40
C LEU A 206 -2.46 23.38 6.42
N ASN A 207 -2.67 24.43 7.23
CA ASN A 207 -3.71 24.42 8.26
C ASN A 207 -5.11 24.27 7.66
N GLN A 208 -5.40 24.98 6.58
CA GLN A 208 -6.68 24.85 5.88
C GLN A 208 -6.88 23.46 5.28
N ALA A 209 -5.82 22.84 4.76
CA ALA A 209 -5.88 21.48 4.24
C ALA A 209 -6.17 20.46 5.34
N ILE A 210 -5.59 20.60 6.53
CA ILE A 210 -5.84 19.73 7.69
C ILE A 210 -7.29 19.85 8.15
N GLU A 211 -7.82 21.07 8.31
CA GLU A 211 -9.22 21.30 8.70
C GLU A 211 -10.20 20.68 7.69
N ASN A 212 -9.92 20.83 6.40
CA ASN A 212 -10.74 20.22 5.34
C ASN A 212 -10.67 18.70 5.38
N PHE A 213 -9.49 18.13 5.65
CA PHE A 213 -9.30 16.68 5.76
C PHE A 213 -10.10 16.09 6.94
N ASP A 214 -10.12 16.72 8.09
CA ASP A 214 -10.88 16.27 9.25
C ASP A 214 -12.38 16.14 8.95
N SER A 215 -12.91 16.99 8.08
CA SER A 215 -14.31 16.90 7.63
C SER A 215 -14.56 15.71 6.69
N ILE A 216 -13.57 15.32 5.90
CA ILE A 216 -13.62 14.12 5.02
C ILE A 216 -13.49 12.85 5.85
N LYS A 217 -12.54 12.82 6.79
CA LYS A 217 -12.27 11.68 7.67
C LYS A 217 -13.49 11.25 8.48
N LYS A 218 -14.29 12.21 8.96
CA LYS A 218 -15.52 11.92 9.72
C LYS A 218 -16.57 11.15 8.91
N LYS A 219 -16.48 11.14 7.59
CA LYS A 219 -17.46 10.51 6.69
C LYS A 219 -16.99 9.16 6.13
N ASN A 220 -15.67 8.89 6.11
CA ASN A 220 -15.11 7.74 5.45
C ASN A 220 -14.33 6.87 6.46
N LEU A 221 -14.58 5.56 6.42
CA LEU A 221 -13.84 4.55 7.21
C LEU A 221 -12.63 4.01 6.46
N SER A 222 -12.62 4.11 5.14
CA SER A 222 -11.51 3.73 4.26
C SER A 222 -11.35 4.77 3.15
N PHE A 223 -10.15 4.86 2.59
CA PHE A 223 -9.82 5.85 1.56
C PHE A 223 -9.37 5.18 0.25
N ASP A 224 -9.71 5.82 -0.88
CA ASP A 224 -9.06 5.60 -2.17
C ASP A 224 -8.21 6.82 -2.54
N VAL A 225 -7.20 6.62 -3.38
CA VAL A 225 -6.34 7.72 -3.89
C VAL A 225 -7.19 8.82 -4.55
N LYS A 226 -8.34 8.46 -5.14
CA LYS A 226 -9.26 9.39 -5.81
C LYS A 226 -10.05 10.28 -4.85
N ASP A 227 -10.04 9.99 -3.56
CA ASP A 227 -10.67 10.84 -2.54
C ASP A 227 -9.89 12.13 -2.29
N PHE A 228 -8.65 12.20 -2.78
CA PHE A 228 -7.73 13.30 -2.59
C PHE A 228 -7.42 14.02 -3.89
N ASN A 229 -7.14 15.33 -3.79
CA ASN A 229 -6.74 16.14 -4.93
C ASN A 229 -5.77 17.25 -4.53
N LEU A 230 -5.07 17.79 -5.52
CA LEU A 230 -4.03 18.82 -5.37
C LEU A 230 -4.56 20.25 -5.43
N ASN A 231 -5.88 20.47 -5.33
CA ASN A 231 -6.46 21.78 -5.55
C ASN A 231 -5.99 22.83 -4.56
N PHE A 232 -5.73 22.45 -3.33
CA PHE A 232 -5.36 23.34 -2.24
C PHE A 232 -3.93 23.91 -2.35
N ILE A 233 -3.04 23.26 -3.12
CA ILE A 233 -1.65 23.72 -3.32
C ILE A 233 -1.42 24.37 -4.70
N ARG A 234 -2.50 24.66 -5.44
CA ARG A 234 -2.37 25.34 -6.74
C ARG A 234 -1.71 26.72 -6.57
N GLY A 235 -0.72 27.00 -7.44
CA GLY A 235 0.01 28.26 -7.42
C GLY A 235 1.29 28.23 -6.61
N LEU A 236 1.55 27.20 -5.82
CA LEU A 236 2.85 27.02 -5.17
C LEU A 236 3.92 26.61 -6.19
N SER A 237 5.19 26.94 -5.87
CA SER A 237 6.33 26.38 -6.61
C SER A 237 6.41 24.87 -6.45
N LEU A 238 7.12 24.18 -7.35
CA LEU A 238 7.33 22.73 -7.23
C LEU A 238 7.86 22.35 -5.83
N LYS A 239 8.86 23.09 -5.32
CA LYS A 239 9.50 22.82 -4.04
C LYS A 239 8.62 23.16 -2.84
N ASP A 240 7.94 24.28 -2.87
CA ASP A 240 7.07 24.67 -1.75
C ASP A 240 5.81 23.81 -1.70
N GLY A 241 5.28 23.42 -2.86
CA GLY A 241 4.14 22.52 -2.94
C GLY A 241 4.46 21.13 -2.39
N ILE A 242 5.61 20.54 -2.76
CA ILE A 242 6.00 19.22 -2.21
C ILE A 242 6.36 19.30 -0.73
N SER A 243 6.98 20.40 -0.26
CA SER A 243 7.25 20.64 1.17
C SER A 243 5.94 20.72 1.97
N THR A 244 4.95 21.48 1.48
CA THR A 244 3.64 21.62 2.12
C THR A 244 2.88 20.28 2.15
N LEU A 245 2.93 19.50 1.09
CA LEU A 245 2.32 18.16 1.04
C LEU A 245 3.00 17.17 1.98
N THR A 246 4.31 17.24 2.13
CA THR A 246 5.05 16.39 3.06
C THR A 246 4.63 16.67 4.50
N ASP A 247 4.57 17.95 4.89
CA ASP A 247 4.10 18.34 6.22
C ASP A 247 2.62 17.98 6.44
N PHE A 248 1.79 18.11 5.41
CA PHE A 248 0.38 17.69 5.47
C PHE A 248 0.27 16.20 5.77
N THR A 249 0.94 15.34 4.99
CA THR A 249 0.95 13.89 5.21
C THR A 249 1.48 13.53 6.59
N ALA A 250 2.62 14.11 6.99
CA ALA A 250 3.23 13.85 8.30
C ALA A 250 2.32 14.27 9.45
N THR A 251 1.65 15.41 9.35
CA THR A 251 0.71 15.91 10.38
C THR A 251 -0.49 14.99 10.54
N ILE A 252 -1.08 14.54 9.43
CA ILE A 252 -2.22 13.59 9.46
C ILE A 252 -1.80 12.26 10.09
N ILE A 253 -0.64 11.74 9.73
CA ILE A 253 -0.10 10.51 10.31
C ILE A 253 0.09 10.68 11.82
N TYR A 254 0.77 11.74 12.24
CA TYR A 254 1.00 12.05 13.65
C TYR A 254 -0.29 12.14 14.46
N GLN A 255 -1.25 12.97 14.01
CA GLN A 255 -2.54 13.13 14.67
C GLN A 255 -3.31 11.82 14.75
N SER A 256 -3.26 11.01 13.71
CA SER A 256 -3.94 9.72 13.67
C SER A 256 -3.34 8.73 14.66
N ILE A 257 -2.03 8.67 14.79
CA ILE A 257 -1.35 7.80 15.76
C ILE A 257 -1.72 8.23 17.18
N ILE A 258 -1.58 9.51 17.52
CA ILE A 258 -1.86 10.02 18.87
C ILE A 258 -3.33 9.79 19.27
N ASN A 259 -4.27 10.03 18.34
CA ASN A 259 -5.70 9.85 18.60
C ASN A 259 -6.14 8.37 18.69
N SER A 260 -5.31 7.47 18.20
CA SER A 260 -5.64 6.04 18.11
C SER A 260 -5.23 5.22 19.32
N ILE A 261 -4.31 5.74 20.10
CA ILE A 261 -3.65 5.05 21.19
C ILE A 261 -3.92 5.87 22.47
N ASN A 262 -4.69 5.28 23.39
CA ASN A 262 -4.76 5.80 24.76
C ASN A 262 -3.44 5.48 25.47
N LEU A 263 -2.43 6.33 25.27
CA LEU A 263 -1.20 6.20 26.00
C LEU A 263 -1.44 6.71 27.44
N GLU A 264 -1.23 5.85 28.42
CA GLU A 264 -1.01 6.32 29.78
C GLU A 264 0.25 7.21 29.81
N LYS A 265 0.30 8.18 30.72
CA LYS A 265 1.51 8.99 30.90
C LYS A 265 2.70 8.03 31.11
N ASP A 266 3.75 8.23 30.33
CA ASP A 266 4.98 7.45 30.35
C ASP A 266 4.98 6.07 29.63
N THR A 267 3.95 5.75 28.83
CA THR A 267 3.99 4.57 27.97
C THR A 267 4.80 4.84 26.70
N GLU A 268 5.87 4.11 26.49
CA GLU A 268 6.64 4.14 25.23
C GLU A 268 5.85 3.41 24.12
N LEU A 269 5.71 4.06 22.97
CA LEU A 269 5.11 3.50 21.78
C LEU A 269 6.18 3.09 20.79
N ASN A 270 6.22 1.81 20.43
CA ASN A 270 7.05 1.35 19.31
C ASN A 270 6.33 1.63 17.98
N ILE A 271 6.99 2.33 17.07
CA ILE A 271 6.47 2.59 15.71
C ILE A 271 7.37 1.86 14.71
N LEU A 272 6.77 0.88 14.02
CA LEU A 272 7.41 0.17 12.91
C LEU A 272 6.88 0.76 11.60
N VAL A 273 7.77 1.32 10.79
CA VAL A 273 7.40 1.93 9.51
C VAL A 273 7.65 0.95 8.37
N CYS A 274 6.71 0.84 7.45
CA CYS A 274 6.81 0.04 6.23
C CYS A 274 6.13 0.75 5.06
N GLY A 275 6.19 0.14 3.87
CA GLY A 275 5.53 0.66 2.68
C GLY A 275 6.50 1.17 1.62
N GLY A 276 5.95 1.61 0.48
CA GLY A 276 6.71 2.00 -0.70
C GLY A 276 7.69 3.16 -0.49
N CYS A 277 7.50 3.99 0.53
CA CYS A 277 8.44 5.07 0.85
C CYS A 277 9.83 4.55 1.26
N LEU A 278 9.91 3.35 1.83
CA LEU A 278 11.19 2.75 2.26
C LEU A 278 11.89 2.03 1.11
N LEU A 279 11.16 1.52 0.12
CA LEU A 279 11.74 0.87 -1.06
C LEU A 279 12.62 1.83 -1.88
N TYR A 280 12.26 3.11 -1.89
CA TYR A 280 13.03 4.15 -2.61
C TYR A 280 14.30 4.62 -1.89
N THR A 281 14.47 4.22 -0.63
CA THR A 281 15.66 4.56 0.17
C THR A 281 16.65 3.40 0.25
N SER A 282 16.21 2.15 0.11
CA SER A 282 17.06 0.97 0.18
C SER A 282 17.72 0.62 -1.15
N ASP A 283 16.99 0.76 -2.28
CA ASP A 283 17.53 0.43 -3.61
C ASP A 283 18.59 1.41 -4.13
N ALA A 284 18.71 2.60 -3.52
CA ALA A 284 19.72 3.59 -3.89
C ALA A 284 21.11 3.32 -3.27
N ALA A 285 21.20 2.43 -2.29
CA ALA A 285 22.47 2.07 -1.65
C ALA A 285 23.18 0.91 -2.36
N ASP A 286 22.40 0.04 -3.06
CA ASP A 286 22.95 -1.15 -3.71
C ASP A 286 23.35 -0.94 -5.19
N GLU A 287 22.93 0.18 -5.82
CA GLU A 287 23.30 0.50 -7.20
C GLU A 287 24.61 1.30 -7.35
N GLU A 288 25.19 1.83 -6.27
CA GLU A 288 26.45 2.59 -6.33
C GLU A 288 27.71 1.74 -6.05
N ASP A 289 27.58 0.47 -5.65
CA ASP A 289 28.70 -0.41 -5.32
C ASP A 289 28.86 -1.63 -6.27
N SER A 290 28.33 -1.58 -7.50
CA SER A 290 28.53 -2.64 -8.50
C SER A 290 29.00 -2.11 -9.85
#